data_d67bd634147721fbf9553793d24e2521
#
_entry.id   d67bd634147721fbf9553793d24e2521
#
_cell.length_a   1.000
_cell.length_b   1.000
_cell.length_c   1.000
_cell.angle_alpha   90.00
_cell.angle_beta   90.00
_cell.angle_gamma   90.00
#
_symmetry.space_group_name_H-M   'P 1'
#
loop_
_entity.id
_entity.type
_entity.pdbx_description
1 polymer ?
#
loop_
_entity_poly.entity_id
_entity_poly.type
_entity_poly.pdbx_seq_one_letter_code
_entity_poly.pdbx_strand_id
1 'polypeptide(L)'
;MKITEYNYTPIQLKLPVDYEKIIDINDPVYSFVEVLNHIDLKKFIVEKDYSTGRHGYDSEKLLKITLFAFMEYGYVSLREIKKFCKTDIRFMWIIDDMKVPSYVSIGNFINNNLKCTIEEIFAEINEYIFDANDVDLNHVYIDGSKIEANTNKYTWVWKKSCIRSRDKLFLKITELLNSINEDITKYYRVQFETREKYAIEYLEFVRESYLKLTELNPQNFVYGRGKRKTTEQRYYDILIEYTDKLKRYGKHIEICGDYRNSYSKTDHDATFMRVKKDYMGNDQLIPAYNFQLAVCDGYVAMFRVFQFASDMDCFEPLMQKFHDRYGFWPEYPVADAGYGSYNNYLFCQEHGMKKYMKFTMFNKETKDKKYHLNQYRPVNFKTDKDGNMICPAGKRFFYLKREHVKGNQYGRRQAYYQCENCEGCKLRSECHKGKGNRIISVNEELTDFHKEVIENLNCTHGSFLRMNRSIQSEGAIWINQVESFIKDSEEKE
;
A
#
# COMPACT_ATOMS: atom_id res chain seq x y z
N MET A 1 -66.48 50.94 3.61
CA MET A 1 -66.07 49.79 4.37
C MET A 1 -64.58 49.54 4.10
N LYS A 2 -63.70 49.87 5.06
CA LYS A 2 -62.24 49.67 4.90
C LYS A 2 -61.93 48.25 5.34
N ILE A 3 -61.46 47.42 4.41
CA ILE A 3 -60.95 46.08 4.72
C ILE A 3 -59.55 46.28 5.28
N THR A 4 -59.37 46.01 6.57
CA THR A 4 -58.07 45.96 7.23
C THR A 4 -57.48 44.56 6.99
N GLU A 5 -56.48 44.46 6.13
CA GLU A 5 -55.70 43.23 6.00
C GLU A 5 -54.86 43.03 7.28
N TYR A 6 -55.22 42.04 8.07
CA TYR A 6 -54.36 41.56 9.16
C TYR A 6 -53.27 40.68 8.56
N ASN A 7 -52.05 41.18 8.47
CA ASN A 7 -50.87 40.39 8.23
C ASN A 7 -50.62 39.47 9.45
N TYR A 8 -51.10 38.25 9.38
CA TYR A 8 -50.68 37.20 10.30
C TYR A 8 -49.23 36.78 9.91
N THR A 9 -48.25 37.36 10.62
CA THR A 9 -46.93 36.73 10.71
C THR A 9 -47.11 35.51 11.61
N PRO A 10 -46.93 34.27 11.07
CA PRO A 10 -47.00 33.11 11.94
C PRO A 10 -45.88 33.24 12.98
N ILE A 11 -46.27 33.40 14.26
CA ILE A 11 -45.33 33.33 15.37
C ILE A 11 -44.84 31.89 15.37
N GLN A 12 -43.64 31.69 14.85
CA GLN A 12 -42.97 30.40 14.89
C GLN A 12 -42.53 30.18 16.32
N LEU A 13 -43.38 29.51 17.08
CA LEU A 13 -43.07 29.04 18.43
C LEU A 13 -41.86 28.07 18.31
N LYS A 14 -40.68 28.54 18.65
CA LYS A 14 -39.52 27.68 18.87
C LYS A 14 -39.81 26.96 20.21
N LEU A 15 -40.33 25.75 20.13
CA LEU A 15 -40.36 24.86 21.29
C LEU A 15 -38.91 24.45 21.59
N PRO A 16 -38.41 24.65 22.81
CA PRO A 16 -37.11 24.11 23.19
C PRO A 16 -37.21 22.57 23.14
N VAL A 17 -36.51 21.97 22.24
CA VAL A 17 -36.38 20.50 22.13
C VAL A 17 -35.24 20.09 23.05
N ASP A 18 -35.56 19.33 24.08
CA ASP A 18 -34.58 18.73 24.97
C ASP A 18 -34.14 17.39 24.32
N TYR A 19 -33.04 17.41 23.58
CA TYR A 19 -32.54 16.24 22.87
C TYR A 19 -32.17 15.09 23.82
N GLU A 20 -31.70 15.39 25.03
CA GLU A 20 -31.30 14.39 26.02
C GLU A 20 -32.48 13.54 26.52
N LYS A 21 -33.70 14.05 26.43
CA LYS A 21 -34.92 13.27 26.74
C LYS A 21 -35.39 12.39 25.60
N ILE A 22 -34.90 12.62 24.38
CA ILE A 22 -35.35 11.90 23.17
C ILE A 22 -34.34 10.84 22.78
N ILE A 23 -33.02 11.10 22.95
CA ILE A 23 -31.95 10.15 22.67
C ILE A 23 -31.93 9.10 23.78
N ASP A 24 -31.87 7.81 23.41
CA ASP A 24 -31.75 6.72 24.37
C ASP A 24 -30.48 6.88 25.21
N ILE A 25 -30.57 6.68 26.52
CA ILE A 25 -29.44 6.83 27.44
C ILE A 25 -28.25 5.90 27.11
N ASN A 26 -28.53 4.81 26.44
CA ASN A 26 -27.50 3.85 25.98
C ASN A 26 -27.02 4.13 24.55
N ASP A 27 -27.42 5.23 23.91
CA ASP A 27 -26.98 5.56 22.56
C ASP A 27 -25.47 5.81 22.53
N PRO A 28 -24.75 5.21 21.57
CA PRO A 28 -23.31 5.39 21.43
C PRO A 28 -22.83 6.83 21.29
N VAL A 29 -23.71 7.76 20.93
CA VAL A 29 -23.37 9.19 20.80
C VAL A 29 -22.85 9.78 22.12
N TYR A 30 -23.35 9.32 23.26
CA TYR A 30 -22.88 9.82 24.55
C TYR A 30 -21.44 9.43 24.84
N SER A 31 -21.12 8.14 24.71
CA SER A 31 -19.74 7.65 24.87
C SER A 31 -18.79 8.28 23.85
N PHE A 32 -19.24 8.45 22.61
CA PHE A 32 -18.47 9.11 21.57
C PHE A 32 -18.12 10.57 21.94
N VAL A 33 -19.10 11.35 22.38
CA VAL A 33 -18.89 12.75 22.76
C VAL A 33 -18.07 12.84 24.05
N GLU A 34 -18.27 11.94 25.00
CA GLU A 34 -17.49 11.86 26.22
C GLU A 34 -16.00 11.64 25.93
N VAL A 35 -15.65 10.65 25.13
CA VAL A 35 -14.26 10.39 24.71
C VAL A 35 -13.64 11.64 24.09
N LEU A 36 -14.33 12.30 23.15
CA LEU A 36 -13.80 13.48 22.48
C LEU A 36 -13.73 14.72 23.40
N ASN A 37 -14.53 14.80 24.43
CA ASN A 37 -14.46 15.90 25.40
C ASN A 37 -13.25 15.77 26.35
N HIS A 38 -12.71 14.56 26.55
CA HIS A 38 -11.50 14.34 27.34
C HIS A 38 -10.21 14.67 26.59
N ILE A 39 -10.31 14.93 25.29
CA ILE A 39 -9.17 15.23 24.42
C ILE A 39 -9.15 16.73 24.10
N ASP A 40 -7.97 17.35 24.20
CA ASP A 40 -7.79 18.75 23.79
C ASP A 40 -7.69 18.84 22.25
N LEU A 41 -8.86 18.77 21.60
CA LEU A 41 -8.98 18.83 20.13
C LEU A 41 -8.46 20.14 19.53
N LYS A 42 -8.36 21.23 20.32
CA LYS A 42 -7.86 22.53 19.83
C LYS A 42 -6.40 22.49 19.40
N LYS A 43 -5.60 21.55 19.93
CA LYS A 43 -4.22 21.34 19.50
C LYS A 43 -4.09 20.95 18.01
N PHE A 44 -5.11 20.28 17.48
CA PHE A 44 -5.10 19.66 16.14
C PHE A 44 -5.94 20.42 15.12
N ILE A 45 -6.76 21.36 15.58
CA ILE A 45 -7.67 22.12 14.74
C ILE A 45 -7.14 23.53 14.59
N VAL A 46 -6.78 23.90 13.36
CA VAL A 46 -6.39 25.28 13.06
C VAL A 46 -7.63 26.16 13.08
N GLU A 47 -7.78 26.95 14.15
CA GLU A 47 -8.78 28.02 14.18
C GLU A 47 -8.39 29.11 13.19
N LYS A 48 -9.29 29.42 12.26
CA LYS A 48 -9.09 30.57 11.39
C LYS A 48 -9.39 31.84 12.14
N ASP A 49 -8.50 32.80 12.08
CA ASP A 49 -8.78 34.14 12.56
C ASP A 49 -9.87 34.79 11.71
N TYR A 50 -11.04 34.97 12.29
CA TYR A 50 -12.22 35.58 11.65
C TYR A 50 -12.35 37.07 12.00
N SER A 51 -11.24 37.77 12.14
CA SER A 51 -11.24 39.22 12.37
C SER A 51 -11.95 40.01 11.26
N THR A 52 -12.03 39.42 10.05
CA THR A 52 -12.73 39.99 8.92
C THR A 52 -13.52 38.94 8.14
N GLY A 53 -14.81 39.20 7.85
CA GLY A 53 -15.64 38.34 7.02
C GLY A 53 -16.74 37.56 7.77
N ARG A 54 -17.30 36.55 7.09
CA ARG A 54 -18.35 35.68 7.66
C ARG A 54 -17.74 34.70 8.65
N HIS A 55 -18.32 34.63 9.85
CA HIS A 55 -17.94 33.61 10.83
C HIS A 55 -18.02 32.20 10.23
N GLY A 56 -16.96 31.40 10.45
CA GLY A 56 -16.91 30.00 10.03
C GLY A 56 -17.80 29.13 10.89
N TYR A 57 -17.82 27.84 10.54
CA TYR A 57 -18.40 26.81 11.40
C TYR A 57 -17.40 26.45 12.50
N ASP A 58 -17.91 26.07 13.65
CA ASP A 58 -17.13 25.52 14.73
C ASP A 58 -16.39 24.24 14.23
N SER A 59 -15.09 24.26 14.28
CA SER A 59 -14.24 23.19 13.74
C SER A 59 -14.31 21.92 14.60
N GLU A 60 -14.51 22.04 15.90
CA GLU A 60 -14.70 20.90 16.80
C GLU A 60 -16.04 20.20 16.54
N LYS A 61 -17.12 20.95 16.36
CA LYS A 61 -18.41 20.39 15.95
C LYS A 61 -18.34 19.75 14.55
N LEU A 62 -17.59 20.35 13.61
CA LEU A 62 -17.35 19.72 12.29
C LEU A 62 -16.59 18.39 12.40
N LEU A 63 -15.60 18.32 13.29
CA LEU A 63 -14.89 17.07 13.56
C LEU A 63 -15.83 16.01 14.13
N LYS A 64 -16.57 16.37 15.19
CA LYS A 64 -17.50 15.44 15.86
C LYS A 64 -18.54 14.88 14.90
N ILE A 65 -19.22 15.70 14.09
CA ILE A 65 -20.20 15.18 13.12
C ILE A 65 -19.56 14.33 12.01
N THR A 66 -18.34 14.65 11.62
CA THR A 66 -17.62 13.87 10.59
C THR A 66 -17.26 12.49 11.14
N LEU A 67 -16.62 12.42 12.30
CA LEU A 67 -16.22 11.16 12.92
C LEU A 67 -17.45 10.32 13.32
N PHE A 68 -18.48 10.95 13.90
CA PHE A 68 -19.70 10.24 14.28
C PHE A 68 -20.43 9.64 13.07
N ALA A 69 -20.45 10.36 11.93
CA ALA A 69 -21.04 9.84 10.70
C ALA A 69 -20.33 8.58 10.20
N PHE A 70 -19.01 8.57 10.23
CA PHE A 70 -18.24 7.38 9.82
C PHE A 70 -18.35 6.25 10.85
N MET A 71 -18.44 6.56 12.14
CA MET A 71 -18.62 5.57 13.19
C MET A 71 -19.98 4.86 13.09
N GLU A 72 -21.05 5.63 12.89
CA GLU A 72 -22.42 5.12 12.94
C GLU A 72 -22.87 4.50 11.60
N TYR A 73 -22.48 5.09 10.48
CA TYR A 73 -22.97 4.73 9.15
C TYR A 73 -21.89 4.19 8.22
N GLY A 74 -20.66 4.03 8.70
CA GLY A 74 -19.54 3.61 7.87
C GLY A 74 -19.17 4.65 6.79
N TYR A 75 -18.87 4.21 5.57
CA TYR A 75 -18.51 5.14 4.49
C TYR A 75 -19.75 5.89 3.98
N VAL A 76 -19.80 7.19 4.22
CA VAL A 76 -20.88 8.08 3.84
C VAL A 76 -20.42 9.26 3.00
N SER A 77 -21.28 9.74 2.12
CA SER A 77 -20.99 10.94 1.33
C SER A 77 -21.13 12.22 2.16
N LEU A 78 -20.41 13.28 1.78
CA LEU A 78 -20.54 14.58 2.45
C LEU A 78 -21.95 15.17 2.38
N ARG A 79 -22.75 14.77 1.38
CA ARG A 79 -24.15 15.18 1.25
C ARG A 79 -25.02 14.46 2.27
N GLU A 80 -24.74 13.21 2.58
CA GLU A 80 -25.41 12.43 3.61
C GLU A 80 -25.09 12.98 4.99
N ILE A 81 -23.83 13.30 5.31
CA ILE A 81 -23.49 13.96 6.59
C ILE A 81 -24.31 15.24 6.77
N LYS A 82 -24.39 16.07 5.73
CA LYS A 82 -25.29 17.26 5.78
C LYS A 82 -26.75 16.91 5.98
N LYS A 83 -27.24 15.79 5.39
CA LYS A 83 -28.60 15.30 5.57
C LYS A 83 -28.83 14.88 7.02
N PHE A 84 -27.92 14.09 7.62
CA PHE A 84 -27.99 13.65 9.01
C PHE A 84 -28.07 14.83 9.98
N CYS A 85 -27.26 15.88 9.77
CA CYS A 85 -27.37 17.11 10.56
C CYS A 85 -28.75 17.79 10.51
N LYS A 86 -29.65 17.39 9.59
CA LYS A 86 -31.01 17.92 9.46
C LYS A 86 -32.09 16.95 9.92
N THR A 87 -31.82 15.65 9.94
CA THR A 87 -32.85 14.60 10.09
C THR A 87 -32.59 13.65 11.24
N ASP A 88 -31.36 13.58 11.75
CA ASP A 88 -30.99 12.73 12.88
C ASP A 88 -30.78 13.57 14.13
N ILE A 89 -31.53 13.25 15.19
CA ILE A 89 -31.50 13.99 16.45
C ILE A 89 -30.13 13.97 17.14
N ARG A 90 -29.32 12.90 16.94
CA ARG A 90 -27.98 12.77 17.50
C ARG A 90 -27.04 13.80 16.88
N PHE A 91 -27.10 13.97 15.56
CA PHE A 91 -26.34 15.01 14.86
C PHE A 91 -26.83 16.42 15.23
N MET A 92 -28.15 16.60 15.40
CA MET A 92 -28.69 17.87 15.86
C MET A 92 -28.17 18.20 17.26
N TRP A 93 -28.09 17.23 18.16
CA TRP A 93 -27.51 17.39 19.49
C TRP A 93 -26.02 17.75 19.45
N ILE A 94 -25.23 17.08 18.60
CA ILE A 94 -23.78 17.37 18.43
C ILE A 94 -23.56 18.81 17.92
N ILE A 95 -24.34 19.26 16.92
CA ILE A 95 -24.17 20.60 16.36
C ILE A 95 -24.80 21.69 17.24
N ASP A 96 -25.75 21.31 18.10
CA ASP A 96 -26.47 22.18 19.00
C ASP A 96 -27.03 23.42 18.23
N ASP A 97 -26.70 24.64 18.62
CA ASP A 97 -27.15 25.88 17.98
C ASP A 97 -26.42 26.24 16.70
N MET A 98 -25.37 25.47 16.32
CA MET A 98 -24.62 25.71 15.10
C MET A 98 -25.50 25.50 13.86
N LYS A 99 -25.44 26.43 12.92
CA LYS A 99 -26.12 26.28 11.63
C LYS A 99 -25.59 25.05 10.88
N VAL A 100 -26.51 24.23 10.32
CA VAL A 100 -26.16 23.04 9.53
C VAL A 100 -25.13 23.39 8.44
N PRO A 101 -23.95 22.72 8.47
CA PRO A 101 -22.89 23.02 7.53
C PRO A 101 -23.24 22.58 6.11
N SER A 102 -22.64 23.25 5.12
CA SER A 102 -22.73 22.80 3.72
C SER A 102 -21.80 21.60 3.50
N TYR A 103 -22.17 20.72 2.56
CA TYR A 103 -21.27 19.60 2.18
C TYR A 103 -19.90 20.09 1.69
N VAL A 104 -19.83 21.28 1.08
CA VAL A 104 -18.56 21.89 0.66
C VAL A 104 -17.74 22.32 1.88
N SER A 105 -18.39 22.87 2.92
CA SER A 105 -17.70 23.27 4.15
C SER A 105 -17.11 22.05 4.88
N ILE A 106 -17.87 20.94 4.95
CA ILE A 106 -17.38 19.67 5.50
C ILE A 106 -16.17 19.15 4.70
N GLY A 107 -16.27 19.14 3.36
CA GLY A 107 -15.18 18.71 2.49
C GLY A 107 -13.92 19.59 2.61
N ASN A 108 -14.09 20.90 2.71
CA ASN A 108 -12.96 21.81 2.94
C ASN A 108 -12.33 21.60 4.31
N PHE A 109 -13.11 21.30 5.34
CA PHE A 109 -12.61 20.98 6.67
C PHE A 109 -11.78 19.68 6.64
N ILE A 110 -12.29 18.62 6.03
CA ILE A 110 -11.56 17.35 5.89
C ILE A 110 -10.24 17.55 5.13
N ASN A 111 -10.26 18.23 3.98
CA ASN A 111 -9.09 18.37 3.14
C ASN A 111 -8.02 19.32 3.70
N ASN A 112 -8.44 20.38 4.39
CA ASN A 112 -7.53 21.44 4.83
C ASN A 112 -7.11 21.31 6.30
N ASN A 113 -7.92 20.65 7.14
CA ASN A 113 -7.64 20.49 8.56
C ASN A 113 -7.31 19.05 8.90
N LEU A 114 -8.21 18.08 8.62
CA LEU A 114 -8.04 16.71 9.08
C LEU A 114 -6.95 15.93 8.33
N LYS A 115 -6.71 16.23 7.07
CA LYS A 115 -5.72 15.50 6.26
C LYS A 115 -4.34 15.37 6.92
N CYS A 116 -3.92 16.38 7.68
CA CYS A 116 -2.60 16.42 8.32
C CYS A 116 -2.65 16.02 9.80
N THR A 117 -3.80 16.03 10.46
CA THR A 117 -3.91 15.88 11.91
C THR A 117 -4.72 14.67 12.36
N ILE A 118 -5.38 13.97 11.45
CA ILE A 118 -6.26 12.83 11.79
C ILE A 118 -5.51 11.68 12.48
N GLU A 119 -4.26 11.44 12.13
CA GLU A 119 -3.46 10.40 12.78
C GLU A 119 -3.10 10.76 14.23
N GLU A 120 -2.85 12.04 14.50
CA GLU A 120 -2.58 12.55 15.86
C GLU A 120 -3.85 12.53 16.70
N ILE A 121 -5.00 12.93 16.15
CA ILE A 121 -6.31 12.82 16.80
C ILE A 121 -6.63 11.35 17.14
N PHE A 122 -6.41 10.44 16.20
CA PHE A 122 -6.57 9.00 16.43
C PHE A 122 -5.67 8.50 17.58
N ALA A 123 -4.45 8.99 17.63
CA ALA A 123 -3.49 8.61 18.65
C ALA A 123 -3.92 9.08 20.06
N GLU A 124 -4.43 10.31 20.20
CA GLU A 124 -4.95 10.83 21.48
C GLU A 124 -6.23 10.09 21.92
N ILE A 125 -7.12 9.77 20.96
CA ILE A 125 -8.31 8.94 21.25
C ILE A 125 -7.86 7.59 21.81
N ASN A 126 -6.89 6.94 21.18
CA ASN A 126 -6.39 5.65 21.64
C ASN A 126 -5.73 5.75 23.03
N GLU A 127 -4.94 6.79 23.30
CA GLU A 127 -4.32 6.98 24.60
C GLU A 127 -5.38 7.01 25.71
N TYR A 128 -6.41 7.82 25.54
CA TYR A 128 -7.53 7.87 26.50
C TYR A 128 -8.24 6.52 26.66
N ILE A 129 -8.57 5.85 25.54
CA ILE A 129 -9.29 4.57 25.56
C ILE A 129 -8.43 3.47 26.21
N PHE A 130 -7.13 3.43 25.91
CA PHE A 130 -6.22 2.40 26.41
C PHE A 130 -5.97 2.53 27.89
N ASP A 131 -5.79 3.75 28.39
CA ASP A 131 -5.68 4.02 29.81
C ASP A 131 -6.95 3.64 30.58
N ALA A 132 -8.13 3.96 29.99
CA ALA A 132 -9.43 3.64 30.62
C ALA A 132 -9.74 2.14 30.65
N ASN A 133 -9.17 1.33 29.74
CA ASN A 133 -9.48 -0.09 29.60
C ASN A 133 -8.29 -1.02 29.89
N ASP A 134 -7.14 -0.50 30.33
CA ASP A 134 -5.91 -1.27 30.62
C ASP A 134 -5.51 -2.20 29.46
N VAL A 135 -5.45 -1.66 28.24
CA VAL A 135 -5.22 -2.42 27.00
C VAL A 135 -3.79 -2.96 26.94
N ASP A 136 -3.63 -4.26 26.73
CA ASP A 136 -2.32 -4.90 26.58
C ASP A 136 -1.72 -4.68 25.17
N LEU A 137 -0.77 -3.78 25.08
CA LEU A 137 -0.03 -3.45 23.85
C LEU A 137 1.10 -4.43 23.51
N ASN A 138 1.38 -5.45 24.34
CA ASN A 138 2.40 -6.47 24.05
C ASN A 138 1.90 -7.54 23.06
N HIS A 139 0.58 -7.77 22.99
CA HIS A 139 -0.04 -8.70 22.07
C HIS A 139 -0.66 -7.94 20.89
N VAL A 140 0.03 -7.92 19.77
CA VAL A 140 -0.40 -7.17 18.58
C VAL A 140 -0.83 -8.11 17.47
N TYR A 141 -2.11 -8.06 17.09
CA TYR A 141 -2.69 -8.85 16.02
C TYR A 141 -2.69 -8.03 14.73
N ILE A 142 -1.96 -8.53 13.71
CA ILE A 142 -1.73 -7.81 12.46
C ILE A 142 -2.51 -8.49 11.34
N ASP A 143 -3.25 -7.68 10.60
CA ASP A 143 -3.94 -8.11 9.38
C ASP A 143 -4.03 -6.97 8.37
N GLY A 144 -4.21 -7.33 7.10
CA GLY A 144 -4.29 -6.38 6.00
C GLY A 144 -5.49 -6.61 5.09
N SER A 145 -6.04 -5.52 4.60
CA SER A 145 -7.08 -5.53 3.58
C SER A 145 -6.68 -4.70 2.38
N LYS A 146 -7.06 -5.18 1.19
CA LYS A 146 -6.87 -4.42 -0.05
C LYS A 146 -8.15 -3.65 -0.34
N ILE A 147 -8.05 -2.31 -0.32
CA ILE A 147 -9.18 -1.40 -0.57
C ILE A 147 -9.05 -0.89 -2.00
N GLU A 148 -10.09 -1.09 -2.80
CA GLU A 148 -10.15 -0.59 -4.17
C GLU A 148 -10.11 0.94 -4.20
N ALA A 149 -9.27 1.50 -5.09
CA ALA A 149 -9.20 2.93 -5.29
C ALA A 149 -10.33 3.40 -6.23
N ASN A 150 -10.97 4.51 -5.89
CA ASN A 150 -11.98 5.14 -6.75
C ASN A 150 -11.32 5.81 -7.98
N THR A 151 -10.86 5.00 -8.92
CA THR A 151 -10.10 5.44 -10.08
C THR A 151 -10.37 4.56 -11.30
N ASN A 152 -9.94 5.02 -12.49
CA ASN A 152 -10.12 4.25 -13.72
C ASN A 152 -9.30 2.95 -13.70
N LYS A 153 -9.98 1.80 -13.74
CA LYS A 153 -9.40 0.46 -13.70
C LYS A 153 -8.54 0.10 -14.91
N TYR A 154 -8.70 0.80 -16.02
CA TYR A 154 -8.06 0.47 -17.31
C TYR A 154 -6.92 1.39 -17.69
N THR A 155 -6.53 2.32 -16.84
CA THR A 155 -5.42 3.25 -17.09
C THR A 155 -4.24 2.95 -16.19
N TRP A 156 -3.44 1.96 -16.56
CA TRP A 156 -2.27 1.51 -15.79
C TRP A 156 -0.95 1.87 -16.44
N VAL A 157 0.07 1.96 -15.60
CA VAL A 157 1.47 2.04 -16.00
C VAL A 157 2.25 0.93 -15.30
N TRP A 158 3.04 0.17 -16.09
CA TRP A 158 3.92 -0.87 -15.57
C TRP A 158 5.38 -0.42 -15.64
N LYS A 159 6.06 -0.34 -14.49
CA LYS A 159 7.47 0.07 -14.37
C LYS A 159 8.39 -0.73 -15.32
N LYS A 160 8.27 -2.07 -15.28
CA LYS A 160 9.06 -2.96 -16.15
C LYS A 160 8.83 -2.69 -17.65
N SER A 161 7.62 -2.33 -18.04
CA SER A 161 7.32 -1.99 -19.43
C SER A 161 7.94 -0.65 -19.82
N CYS A 162 7.89 0.34 -18.93
CA CYS A 162 8.56 1.64 -19.15
C CYS A 162 10.07 1.50 -19.25
N ILE A 163 10.69 0.69 -18.39
CA ILE A 163 12.13 0.41 -18.45
C ILE A 163 12.50 -0.25 -19.78
N ARG A 164 11.80 -1.31 -20.19
CA ARG A 164 12.07 -1.98 -21.48
C ARG A 164 11.89 -1.03 -22.67
N SER A 165 10.87 -0.17 -22.63
CA SER A 165 10.61 0.81 -23.69
C SER A 165 11.67 1.88 -23.72
N ARG A 166 12.17 2.34 -22.58
CA ARG A 166 13.28 3.28 -22.44
C ARG A 166 14.57 2.67 -23.01
N ASP A 167 14.89 1.43 -22.64
CA ASP A 167 16.11 0.76 -23.07
C ASP A 167 16.11 0.52 -24.60
N LYS A 168 14.94 0.16 -25.17
CA LYS A 168 14.76 0.11 -26.64
C LYS A 168 14.88 1.50 -27.27
N LEU A 169 14.45 2.55 -26.57
CA LEU A 169 14.60 3.92 -27.08
C LEU A 169 16.06 4.34 -27.12
N PHE A 170 16.90 3.94 -26.17
CA PHE A 170 18.34 4.20 -26.21
C PHE A 170 19.01 3.65 -27.48
N LEU A 171 18.64 2.43 -27.86
CA LEU A 171 19.16 1.85 -29.15
C LEU A 171 18.74 2.70 -30.35
N LYS A 172 17.47 3.12 -30.42
CA LYS A 172 16.97 3.99 -31.48
C LYS A 172 17.61 5.37 -31.51
N ILE A 173 17.93 5.92 -30.33
CA ILE A 173 18.69 7.18 -30.25
C ILE A 173 20.09 7.00 -30.80
N THR A 174 20.78 5.90 -30.50
CA THR A 174 22.11 5.58 -31.05
C THR A 174 22.07 5.46 -32.59
N GLU A 175 21.08 4.76 -33.13
CA GLU A 175 20.87 4.63 -34.57
C GLU A 175 20.61 6.00 -35.23
N LEU A 176 19.78 6.82 -34.63
CA LEU A 176 19.50 8.18 -35.11
C LEU A 176 20.75 9.06 -35.09
N LEU A 177 21.49 9.04 -33.97
CA LEU A 177 22.72 9.84 -33.86
C LEU A 177 23.80 9.39 -34.87
N ASN A 178 23.93 8.10 -35.15
CA ASN A 178 24.80 7.60 -36.18
C ASN A 178 24.38 8.16 -37.58
N SER A 179 23.09 8.09 -37.91
CA SER A 179 22.57 8.66 -39.17
C SER A 179 22.81 10.16 -39.30
N ILE A 180 22.55 10.89 -38.19
CA ILE A 180 22.85 12.32 -38.14
C ILE A 180 24.34 12.58 -38.33
N ASN A 181 25.22 11.83 -37.67
CA ASN A 181 26.65 12.00 -37.76
C ASN A 181 27.17 11.71 -39.16
N GLU A 182 26.66 10.69 -39.85
CA GLU A 182 27.00 10.40 -41.26
C GLU A 182 26.67 11.57 -42.18
N ASP A 183 25.56 12.26 -41.93
CA ASP A 183 25.18 13.40 -42.79
C ASP A 183 25.94 14.68 -42.43
N ILE A 184 26.07 15.01 -41.12
CA ILE A 184 26.79 16.22 -40.70
C ILE A 184 28.29 16.16 -40.98
N THR A 185 28.94 14.98 -40.88
CA THR A 185 30.38 14.83 -41.12
C THR A 185 30.76 15.15 -42.57
N LYS A 186 29.81 15.06 -43.51
CA LYS A 186 30.03 15.46 -44.93
C LYS A 186 30.28 16.96 -45.08
N TYR A 187 29.72 17.78 -44.19
CA TYR A 187 29.75 19.25 -44.29
C TYR A 187 30.45 19.92 -43.12
N TYR A 188 30.42 19.25 -41.93
CA TYR A 188 30.95 19.81 -40.69
C TYR A 188 31.91 18.80 -40.04
N ARG A 189 32.98 19.29 -39.40
CA ARG A 189 33.96 18.43 -38.67
C ARG A 189 33.51 18.19 -37.22
N VAL A 190 32.22 17.85 -37.01
CA VAL A 190 31.59 17.67 -35.68
C VAL A 190 30.83 16.36 -35.71
N GLN A 191 30.86 15.63 -34.60
CA GLN A 191 30.05 14.43 -34.38
C GLN A 191 29.44 14.48 -33.00
N PHE A 192 28.19 14.00 -32.86
CA PHE A 192 27.54 13.78 -31.57
C PHE A 192 27.97 12.41 -31.02
N GLU A 193 28.34 12.40 -29.73
CA GLU A 193 28.78 11.18 -29.05
C GLU A 193 27.61 10.19 -28.91
N THR A 194 27.85 8.93 -29.24
CA THR A 194 26.91 7.83 -29.00
C THR A 194 27.20 7.16 -27.68
N ARG A 195 26.15 6.81 -26.93
CA ARG A 195 26.23 6.26 -25.57
C ARG A 195 25.31 5.05 -25.43
N GLU A 196 25.53 4.22 -24.39
CA GLU A 196 24.62 3.14 -24.05
C GLU A 196 23.32 3.67 -23.40
N LYS A 197 23.41 4.79 -22.68
CA LYS A 197 22.29 5.45 -21.97
C LYS A 197 22.37 6.95 -22.23
N TYR A 198 21.22 7.56 -22.38
CA TYR A 198 21.11 8.98 -22.68
C TYR A 198 20.36 9.71 -21.58
N ALA A 199 20.92 10.84 -21.14
CA ALA A 199 20.24 11.82 -20.30
C ALA A 199 19.37 12.75 -21.18
N ILE A 200 18.35 13.33 -20.60
CA ILE A 200 17.42 14.25 -21.28
C ILE A 200 18.20 15.49 -21.75
N GLU A 201 19.04 16.03 -20.90
CA GLU A 201 19.85 17.22 -21.11
C GLU A 201 20.78 17.05 -22.31
N TYR A 202 21.31 15.84 -22.48
CA TYR A 202 22.16 15.53 -23.64
C TYR A 202 21.39 15.58 -24.96
N LEU A 203 20.17 15.03 -25.00
CA LEU A 203 19.33 15.09 -26.21
C LEU A 203 18.87 16.52 -26.52
N GLU A 204 18.61 17.31 -25.49
CA GLU A 204 18.29 18.74 -25.64
C GLU A 204 19.48 19.50 -26.20
N PHE A 205 20.67 19.24 -25.69
CA PHE A 205 21.93 19.79 -26.23
C PHE A 205 22.14 19.38 -27.68
N VAL A 206 21.97 18.08 -28.03
CA VAL A 206 22.06 17.61 -29.41
C VAL A 206 21.08 18.32 -30.33
N ARG A 207 19.83 18.45 -29.89
CA ARG A 207 18.78 19.12 -30.65
C ARG A 207 19.10 20.59 -30.94
N GLU A 208 19.55 21.34 -29.93
CA GLU A 208 19.93 22.75 -30.10
C GLU A 208 21.18 22.91 -30.95
N SER A 209 22.19 22.06 -30.76
CA SER A 209 23.40 22.08 -31.56
C SER A 209 23.13 21.72 -33.01
N TYR A 210 22.23 20.77 -33.27
CA TYR A 210 21.81 20.37 -34.60
C TYR A 210 21.10 21.51 -35.35
N LEU A 211 20.21 22.26 -34.69
CA LEU A 211 19.59 23.46 -35.27
C LEU A 211 20.62 24.50 -35.68
N LYS A 212 21.61 24.75 -34.82
CA LYS A 212 22.66 25.74 -35.09
C LYS A 212 23.54 25.34 -36.24
N LEU A 213 23.94 24.06 -36.29
CA LEU A 213 24.82 23.53 -37.34
C LEU A 213 24.14 23.50 -38.70
N THR A 214 22.85 23.17 -38.73
CA THR A 214 22.13 23.05 -40.04
C THR A 214 21.41 24.33 -40.46
N GLU A 215 21.52 25.40 -39.66
CA GLU A 215 20.84 26.69 -39.87
C GLU A 215 19.33 26.56 -40.10
N LEU A 216 18.74 25.47 -39.53
CA LEU A 216 17.29 25.22 -39.61
C LEU A 216 16.50 26.22 -38.83
N ASN A 217 15.54 26.80 -39.52
CA ASN A 217 14.55 27.69 -38.85
C ASN A 217 13.22 26.91 -38.61
N PRO A 218 12.84 26.64 -37.37
CA PRO A 218 11.60 25.93 -37.05
C PRO A 218 10.33 26.61 -37.62
N GLN A 219 10.37 27.91 -37.87
CA GLN A 219 9.23 28.65 -38.46
C GLN A 219 8.95 28.24 -39.92
N ASN A 220 9.96 27.68 -40.60
CA ASN A 220 9.87 27.23 -42.01
C ASN A 220 9.51 25.76 -42.12
N PHE A 221 9.27 25.05 -40.98
CA PHE A 221 8.97 23.64 -40.99
C PHE A 221 7.62 23.34 -41.63
N VAL A 222 7.57 22.30 -42.45
CA VAL A 222 6.35 21.90 -43.14
C VAL A 222 5.69 20.72 -42.43
N TYR A 223 4.38 20.85 -42.18
CA TYR A 223 3.55 19.83 -41.58
C TYR A 223 2.28 19.62 -42.42
N GLY A 224 1.67 18.45 -42.34
CA GLY A 224 0.39 18.17 -42.97
C GLY A 224 0.47 17.22 -44.16
N ARG A 225 -0.70 16.77 -44.61
CA ARG A 225 -0.85 15.79 -45.69
C ARG A 225 -0.39 16.38 -47.03
N GLY A 226 0.44 15.65 -47.76
CA GLY A 226 0.94 16.08 -49.08
C GLY A 226 2.21 16.95 -49.05
N LYS A 227 2.67 17.40 -47.88
CA LYS A 227 3.91 18.17 -47.76
C LYS A 227 5.12 17.25 -47.47
N ARG A 228 6.20 17.43 -48.22
CA ARG A 228 7.41 16.63 -48.06
C ARG A 228 8.41 17.32 -47.14
N LYS A 229 8.71 16.73 -46.00
CA LYS A 229 9.74 17.18 -45.07
C LYS A 229 11.15 16.95 -45.61
N THR A 230 12.07 17.87 -45.34
CA THR A 230 13.50 17.64 -45.57
C THR A 230 14.04 16.55 -44.64
N THR A 231 15.21 16.01 -44.91
CA THR A 231 15.87 15.01 -44.07
C THR A 231 16.21 15.61 -42.70
N GLU A 232 16.72 16.83 -42.69
CA GLU A 232 17.11 17.57 -41.49
C GLU A 232 15.88 17.83 -40.59
N GLN A 233 14.75 18.24 -41.17
CA GLN A 233 13.51 18.41 -40.41
C GLN A 233 13.04 17.08 -39.79
N ARG A 234 13.17 15.96 -40.51
CA ARG A 234 12.79 14.64 -39.95
C ARG A 234 13.66 14.26 -38.77
N TYR A 235 14.96 14.46 -38.83
CA TYR A 235 15.87 14.17 -37.72
C TYR A 235 15.53 15.04 -36.52
N TYR A 236 15.24 16.32 -36.72
CA TYR A 236 14.85 17.23 -35.66
C TYR A 236 13.53 16.81 -35.00
N ASP A 237 12.49 16.49 -35.79
CA ASP A 237 11.21 16.00 -35.30
C ASP A 237 11.37 14.70 -34.47
N ILE A 238 12.22 13.79 -34.93
CA ILE A 238 12.51 12.53 -34.23
C ILE A 238 13.25 12.80 -32.90
N LEU A 239 14.20 13.74 -32.89
CA LEU A 239 14.89 14.14 -31.65
C LEU A 239 13.91 14.69 -30.61
N ILE A 240 12.94 15.52 -31.01
CA ILE A 240 11.86 15.98 -30.13
C ILE A 240 11.06 14.79 -29.62
N GLU A 241 10.58 13.94 -30.52
CA GLU A 241 9.77 12.78 -30.15
C GLU A 241 10.48 11.85 -29.15
N TYR A 242 11.78 11.61 -29.38
CA TYR A 242 12.58 10.74 -28.51
C TYR A 242 12.86 11.40 -27.16
N THR A 243 13.11 12.70 -27.14
CA THR A 243 13.26 13.48 -25.89
C THR A 243 11.98 13.43 -25.05
N ASP A 244 10.82 13.65 -25.67
CA ASP A 244 9.53 13.61 -24.98
C ASP A 244 9.18 12.19 -24.47
N LYS A 245 9.50 11.15 -25.26
CA LYS A 245 9.35 9.76 -24.83
C LYS A 245 10.26 9.44 -23.65
N LEU A 246 11.50 9.93 -23.66
CA LEU A 246 12.46 9.70 -22.58
C LEU A 246 11.99 10.39 -21.29
N LYS A 247 11.54 11.66 -21.38
CA LYS A 247 10.91 12.40 -20.27
C LYS A 247 9.74 11.63 -19.69
N ARG A 248 8.83 11.15 -20.55
CA ARG A 248 7.65 10.40 -20.13
C ARG A 248 8.00 9.09 -19.42
N TYR A 249 8.93 8.31 -19.97
CA TYR A 249 9.35 7.06 -19.33
C TYR A 249 10.08 7.32 -18.01
N GLY A 250 10.91 8.35 -17.94
CA GLY A 250 11.57 8.79 -16.71
C GLY A 250 10.56 9.11 -15.62
N LYS A 251 9.57 9.97 -15.92
CA LYS A 251 8.49 10.33 -15.00
C LYS A 251 7.68 9.11 -14.51
N HIS A 252 7.36 8.16 -15.40
CA HIS A 252 6.64 6.95 -15.01
C HIS A 252 7.45 6.05 -14.08
N ILE A 253 8.76 5.94 -14.31
CA ILE A 253 9.66 5.15 -13.46
C ILE A 253 9.81 5.82 -12.07
N GLU A 254 9.94 7.14 -12.05
CA GLU A 254 10.04 7.96 -10.83
C GLU A 254 8.78 7.82 -9.96
N ILE A 255 7.57 7.97 -10.54
CA ILE A 255 6.30 7.79 -9.82
C ILE A 255 6.19 6.39 -9.20
N CYS A 256 6.65 5.35 -9.90
CA CYS A 256 6.68 4.00 -9.32
C CYS A 256 7.65 3.88 -8.14
N GLY A 257 8.72 4.68 -8.09
CA GLY A 257 9.75 4.55 -7.06
C GLY A 257 10.39 3.15 -7.05
N ASP A 258 11.05 2.77 -5.94
CA ASP A 258 11.77 1.50 -5.84
C ASP A 258 10.87 0.32 -5.48
N TYR A 259 9.81 0.56 -4.75
CA TYR A 259 9.02 -0.46 -4.05
C TYR A 259 7.81 -0.98 -4.80
N ARG A 260 7.30 -0.29 -5.82
CA ARG A 260 6.12 -0.72 -6.59
C ARG A 260 6.40 -0.91 -8.08
N ASN A 261 5.63 -1.79 -8.69
CA ASN A 261 5.78 -2.15 -10.10
C ASN A 261 4.76 -1.49 -11.03
N SER A 262 3.76 -0.81 -10.48
CA SER A 262 2.66 -0.21 -11.25
C SER A 262 1.99 0.93 -10.49
N TYR A 263 1.27 1.76 -11.22
CA TYR A 263 0.36 2.76 -10.66
C TYR A 263 -0.77 3.09 -11.64
N SER A 264 -1.85 3.71 -11.15
CA SER A 264 -2.94 4.21 -11.98
C SER A 264 -2.64 5.63 -12.49
N LYS A 265 -2.93 5.93 -13.77
CA LYS A 265 -2.71 7.27 -14.33
C LYS A 265 -3.64 8.34 -13.74
N THR A 266 -4.80 7.94 -13.24
CA THR A 266 -5.79 8.84 -12.65
C THR A 266 -5.64 8.98 -11.15
N ASP A 267 -4.92 8.03 -10.51
CA ASP A 267 -4.54 8.07 -9.11
C ASP A 267 -3.12 7.52 -8.96
N HIS A 268 -2.16 8.40 -8.83
CA HIS A 268 -0.74 8.03 -8.79
C HIS A 268 -0.35 7.26 -7.52
N ASP A 269 -1.16 7.30 -6.47
CA ASP A 269 -0.89 6.62 -5.22
C ASP A 269 -1.43 5.18 -5.22
N ALA A 270 -2.45 4.90 -6.03
CA ALA A 270 -3.00 3.56 -6.18
C ALA A 270 -2.07 2.62 -6.96
N THR A 271 -1.86 1.42 -6.43
CA THR A 271 -1.06 0.36 -7.06
C THR A 271 -1.96 -0.76 -7.55
N PHE A 272 -1.65 -1.33 -8.71
CA PHE A 272 -2.38 -2.49 -9.23
C PHE A 272 -2.02 -3.75 -8.44
N MET A 273 -3.01 -4.28 -7.72
CA MET A 273 -2.86 -5.47 -6.88
C MET A 273 -4.12 -6.35 -6.94
N ARG A 274 -3.99 -7.60 -6.49
CA ARG A 274 -5.12 -8.52 -6.39
C ARG A 274 -5.94 -8.15 -5.16
N VAL A 275 -7.24 -7.97 -5.33
CA VAL A 275 -8.21 -7.70 -4.27
C VAL A 275 -9.06 -8.95 -4.04
N LYS A 276 -9.46 -9.24 -2.80
CA LYS A 276 -10.25 -10.43 -2.44
C LYS A 276 -11.61 -10.48 -3.16
N LYS A 277 -12.25 -9.33 -3.37
CA LYS A 277 -13.50 -9.22 -4.13
C LYS A 277 -13.15 -8.88 -5.58
N ASP A 278 -13.12 -9.88 -6.43
CA ASP A 278 -13.01 -9.72 -7.88
C ASP A 278 -14.39 -9.88 -8.49
N TYR A 279 -15.01 -8.79 -8.89
CA TYR A 279 -16.34 -8.77 -9.52
C TYR A 279 -16.40 -9.55 -10.83
N MET A 280 -15.24 -9.75 -11.48
CA MET A 280 -15.13 -10.45 -12.76
C MET A 280 -14.77 -11.92 -12.57
N GLY A 281 -14.36 -12.36 -11.39
CA GLY A 281 -13.97 -13.73 -11.08
C GLY A 281 -12.75 -14.25 -11.87
N ASN A 282 -11.92 -13.36 -12.40
CA ASN A 282 -10.78 -13.68 -13.27
C ASN A 282 -9.41 -13.35 -12.67
N ASP A 283 -9.34 -13.07 -11.37
CA ASP A 283 -8.12 -12.67 -10.65
C ASP A 283 -7.44 -11.41 -11.23
N GLN A 284 -8.20 -10.52 -11.82
CA GLN A 284 -7.69 -9.28 -12.40
C GLN A 284 -7.04 -8.39 -11.34
N LEU A 285 -5.94 -7.76 -11.72
CA LEU A 285 -5.34 -6.71 -10.89
C LEU A 285 -6.12 -5.42 -11.07
N ILE A 286 -6.51 -4.80 -9.96
CA ILE A 286 -7.20 -3.50 -9.94
C ILE A 286 -6.39 -2.48 -9.13
N PRO A 287 -6.57 -1.17 -9.39
CA PRO A 287 -5.93 -0.14 -8.59
C PRO A 287 -6.49 -0.17 -7.16
N ALA A 288 -5.61 -0.29 -6.19
CA ALA A 288 -5.98 -0.44 -4.80
C ALA A 288 -4.88 0.05 -3.85
N TYR A 289 -5.26 0.20 -2.60
CA TYR A 289 -4.38 0.48 -1.47
C TYR A 289 -4.30 -0.75 -0.57
N ASN A 290 -3.15 -0.97 0.01
CA ASN A 290 -2.95 -2.00 1.02
C ASN A 290 -3.07 -1.37 2.40
N PHE A 291 -4.21 -1.58 3.04
CA PHE A 291 -4.53 -1.07 4.36
C PHE A 291 -4.14 -2.11 5.41
N GLN A 292 -3.29 -1.74 6.35
CA GLN A 292 -2.78 -2.59 7.41
C GLN A 292 -3.24 -2.10 8.76
N LEU A 293 -3.66 -3.03 9.62
CA LEU A 293 -4.10 -2.79 10.99
C LEU A 293 -3.23 -3.56 11.97
N ALA A 294 -2.97 -2.96 13.11
CA ALA A 294 -2.45 -3.58 14.31
C ALA A 294 -3.51 -3.43 15.41
N VAL A 295 -4.02 -4.53 15.91
CA VAL A 295 -5.12 -4.60 16.88
C VAL A 295 -4.62 -5.16 18.20
N CYS A 296 -4.97 -4.53 19.31
CA CYS A 296 -4.67 -4.94 20.68
C CYS A 296 -5.97 -4.98 21.47
N ASP A 297 -6.29 -6.11 22.10
CA ASP A 297 -7.52 -6.31 22.90
C ASP A 297 -8.83 -5.82 22.24
N GLY A 298 -8.93 -6.00 20.91
CA GLY A 298 -10.09 -5.58 20.13
C GLY A 298 -10.04 -4.13 19.65
N TYR A 299 -9.08 -3.33 20.10
CA TYR A 299 -8.92 -1.95 19.69
C TYR A 299 -7.87 -1.82 18.58
N VAL A 300 -8.11 -0.95 17.61
CA VAL A 300 -7.13 -0.63 16.57
C VAL A 300 -6.04 0.26 17.17
N ALA A 301 -4.90 -0.34 17.53
CA ALA A 301 -3.77 0.40 18.09
C ALA A 301 -3.02 1.21 17.04
N MET A 302 -2.88 0.67 15.83
CA MET A 302 -2.16 1.32 14.75
C MET A 302 -2.76 0.93 13.40
N PHE A 303 -2.74 1.88 12.46
CA PHE A 303 -3.04 1.60 11.05
C PHE A 303 -2.02 2.28 10.13
N ARG A 304 -1.87 1.71 8.93
CA ARG A 304 -1.09 2.35 7.87
C ARG A 304 -1.59 1.92 6.50
N VAL A 305 -1.62 2.89 5.57
CA VAL A 305 -1.96 2.66 4.16
C VAL A 305 -0.66 2.54 3.38
N PHE A 306 -0.50 1.45 2.64
CA PHE A 306 0.68 1.17 1.83
C PHE A 306 0.36 1.10 0.35
N GLN A 307 1.34 1.46 -0.46
CA GLN A 307 1.34 1.25 -1.91
C GLN A 307 1.92 -0.11 -2.29
N PHE A 308 2.32 -0.95 -1.32
CA PHE A 308 2.90 -2.26 -1.55
C PHE A 308 1.81 -3.30 -1.84
N ALA A 309 2.00 -4.09 -2.89
CA ALA A 309 1.06 -5.15 -3.22
C ALA A 309 1.21 -6.38 -2.29
N SER A 310 2.36 -6.55 -1.64
CA SER A 310 2.68 -7.65 -0.73
C SER A 310 2.57 -7.22 0.73
N ASP A 311 1.96 -8.05 1.57
CA ASP A 311 1.87 -7.81 3.01
C ASP A 311 3.22 -8.05 3.71
N MET A 312 4.12 -8.86 3.13
CA MET A 312 5.48 -9.06 3.65
C MET A 312 6.26 -7.75 3.82
N ASP A 313 6.09 -6.84 2.86
CA ASP A 313 6.81 -5.57 2.86
C ASP A 313 6.16 -4.52 3.78
N CYS A 314 4.97 -4.83 4.33
CA CYS A 314 4.23 -3.92 5.21
C CYS A 314 4.57 -4.11 6.69
N PHE A 315 5.08 -5.26 7.10
CA PHE A 315 5.28 -5.62 8.52
C PHE A 315 6.27 -4.69 9.22
N GLU A 316 7.49 -4.63 8.72
CA GLU A 316 8.56 -3.80 9.30
C GLU A 316 8.14 -2.33 9.43
N PRO A 317 7.65 -1.64 8.37
CA PRO A 317 7.24 -0.25 8.48
C PRO A 317 6.02 -0.02 9.40
N LEU A 318 5.15 -1.02 9.58
CA LEU A 318 4.03 -0.93 10.51
C LEU A 318 4.53 -1.04 11.96
N MET A 319 5.43 -1.99 12.23
CA MET A 319 6.03 -2.16 13.56
C MET A 319 6.92 -0.98 13.94
N GLN A 320 7.65 -0.41 12.98
CA GLN A 320 8.41 0.82 13.23
C GLN A 320 7.48 1.96 13.63
N LYS A 321 6.36 2.16 12.92
CA LYS A 321 5.36 3.17 13.28
C LYS A 321 4.76 2.92 14.68
N PHE A 322 4.55 1.65 15.05
CA PHE A 322 4.10 1.26 16.39
C PHE A 322 5.14 1.65 17.46
N HIS A 323 6.39 1.29 17.22
CA HIS A 323 7.49 1.66 18.12
C HIS A 323 7.65 3.18 18.27
N ASP A 324 7.61 3.92 17.16
CA ASP A 324 7.72 5.38 17.17
C ASP A 324 6.60 6.04 17.98
N ARG A 325 5.42 5.42 18.03
CA ARG A 325 4.27 5.92 18.81
C ARG A 325 4.32 5.53 20.28
N TYR A 326 4.60 4.26 20.59
CA TYR A 326 4.47 3.74 21.95
C TYR A 326 5.81 3.64 22.70
N GLY A 327 6.95 3.82 22.01
CA GLY A 327 8.28 3.85 22.60
C GLY A 327 8.88 2.46 22.89
N PHE A 328 8.21 1.38 22.50
CA PHE A 328 8.68 0.00 22.69
C PHE A 328 8.24 -0.93 21.55
N TRP A 329 8.90 -2.09 21.44
CA TRP A 329 8.52 -3.15 20.50
C TRP A 329 7.59 -4.15 21.17
N PRO A 330 6.47 -4.56 20.54
CA PRO A 330 5.56 -5.54 21.12
C PRO A 330 6.24 -6.92 21.25
N GLU A 331 6.01 -7.62 22.34
CA GLU A 331 6.62 -8.97 22.54
C GLU A 331 6.04 -10.00 21.57
N TYR A 332 4.73 -9.92 21.27
CA TYR A 332 3.98 -10.93 20.51
C TYR A 332 3.30 -10.32 19.27
N PRO A 333 4.03 -10.02 18.19
CA PRO A 333 3.39 -9.66 16.92
C PRO A 333 2.84 -10.92 16.24
N VAL A 334 1.53 -11.01 16.10
CA VAL A 334 0.81 -12.16 15.56
C VAL A 334 0.24 -11.84 14.20
N ALA A 335 0.68 -12.55 13.15
CA ALA A 335 0.22 -12.29 11.79
C ALA A 335 0.01 -13.59 10.99
N ASP A 336 -0.60 -13.49 9.82
CA ASP A 336 -0.84 -14.63 8.95
C ASP A 336 0.39 -15.04 8.12
N ALA A 337 0.20 -15.98 7.18
CA ALA A 337 1.28 -16.49 6.34
C ALA A 337 1.73 -15.49 5.26
N GLY A 338 1.00 -14.41 5.05
CA GLY A 338 1.35 -13.33 4.14
C GLY A 338 2.56 -12.51 4.63
N TYR A 339 2.81 -12.53 5.95
CA TYR A 339 3.90 -11.75 6.58
C TYR A 339 5.16 -12.58 6.85
N GLY A 340 5.06 -13.91 6.84
CA GLY A 340 6.17 -14.80 7.18
C GLY A 340 7.28 -14.80 6.15
N SER A 341 8.33 -14.05 6.39
CA SER A 341 9.51 -13.93 5.53
C SER A 341 10.80 -13.93 6.33
N TYR A 342 11.92 -14.23 5.67
CA TYR A 342 13.24 -14.12 6.27
C TYR A 342 13.48 -12.74 6.91
N ASN A 343 13.17 -11.69 6.18
CA ASN A 343 13.38 -10.31 6.64
C ASN A 343 12.58 -10.01 7.90
N ASN A 344 11.30 -10.36 7.92
CA ASN A 344 10.44 -10.09 9.06
C ASN A 344 10.82 -10.91 10.29
N TYR A 345 11.29 -12.15 10.11
CA TYR A 345 11.81 -12.94 11.23
C TYR A 345 13.11 -12.39 11.80
N LEU A 346 14.02 -11.94 10.92
CA LEU A 346 15.26 -11.32 11.34
C LEU A 346 14.96 -9.98 12.05
N PHE A 347 14.07 -9.16 11.52
CA PHE A 347 13.61 -7.93 12.16
C PHE A 347 13.04 -8.19 13.56
N CYS A 348 12.21 -9.22 13.73
CA CYS A 348 11.72 -9.62 15.05
C CYS A 348 12.88 -9.99 15.99
N GLN A 349 13.86 -10.74 15.50
CA GLN A 349 15.02 -11.14 16.31
C GLN A 349 15.88 -9.94 16.74
N GLU A 350 16.15 -9.01 15.83
CA GLU A 350 16.95 -7.81 16.10
C GLU A 350 16.30 -6.89 17.14
N HIS A 351 14.97 -6.89 17.22
CA HIS A 351 14.21 -6.05 18.14
C HIS A 351 13.60 -6.80 19.34
N GLY A 352 14.02 -8.06 19.58
CA GLY A 352 13.56 -8.83 20.73
C GLY A 352 12.11 -9.29 20.69
N MET A 353 11.45 -9.17 19.54
CA MET A 353 10.08 -9.66 19.33
C MET A 353 10.05 -11.16 19.06
N LYS A 354 9.05 -11.86 19.56
CA LYS A 354 8.86 -13.29 19.30
C LYS A 354 8.18 -13.51 17.93
N LYS A 355 8.51 -14.62 17.27
CA LYS A 355 8.06 -14.92 15.91
C LYS A 355 6.74 -15.70 15.92
N TYR A 356 5.60 -15.00 15.79
CA TYR A 356 4.25 -15.59 15.74
C TYR A 356 3.56 -15.40 14.37
N MET A 357 4.35 -15.29 13.31
CA MET A 357 3.87 -15.21 11.93
C MET A 357 4.06 -16.55 11.22
N LYS A 358 3.00 -17.09 10.62
CA LYS A 358 3.11 -18.32 9.80
C LYS A 358 3.94 -18.02 8.54
N PHE A 359 4.64 -19.03 8.02
CA PHE A 359 5.21 -18.99 6.67
C PHE A 359 4.31 -19.73 5.67
N THR A 360 4.48 -19.47 4.38
CA THR A 360 3.60 -19.96 3.31
C THR A 360 3.34 -21.48 3.35
N MET A 361 4.32 -22.28 3.76
CA MET A 361 4.21 -23.75 3.81
C MET A 361 3.88 -24.30 5.20
N PHE A 362 3.59 -23.44 6.19
CA PHE A 362 3.36 -23.84 7.59
C PHE A 362 2.33 -24.95 7.75
N ASN A 363 1.17 -24.84 7.09
CA ASN A 363 0.13 -25.88 7.18
C ASN A 363 0.56 -27.21 6.59
N LYS A 364 1.38 -27.21 5.52
CA LYS A 364 1.93 -28.44 4.95
C LYS A 364 3.00 -29.06 5.86
N GLU A 365 3.84 -28.24 6.47
CA GLU A 365 4.85 -28.73 7.43
C GLU A 365 4.22 -29.35 8.67
N THR A 366 3.12 -28.78 9.18
CA THR A 366 2.54 -29.20 10.46
C THR A 366 1.42 -30.23 10.32
N LYS A 367 0.68 -30.26 9.21
CA LYS A 367 -0.52 -31.09 9.04
C LYS A 367 -0.37 -32.22 7.99
N ASP A 368 0.49 -32.01 6.98
CA ASP A 368 0.66 -32.99 5.90
C ASP A 368 1.85 -33.91 6.17
N LYS A 369 1.57 -35.08 6.75
CA LYS A 369 2.61 -36.12 7.06
C LYS A 369 3.39 -36.55 5.83
N LYS A 370 2.75 -36.62 4.62
CA LYS A 370 3.44 -37.03 3.40
C LYS A 370 4.45 -35.94 2.98
N TYR A 371 4.10 -34.70 3.12
CA TYR A 371 5.00 -33.58 2.82
C TYR A 371 6.13 -33.52 3.86
N HIS A 372 5.82 -33.57 5.14
CA HIS A 372 6.80 -33.44 6.22
C HIS A 372 7.83 -34.60 6.19
N LEU A 373 7.37 -35.84 6.00
CA LEU A 373 8.21 -37.05 5.98
C LEU A 373 8.80 -37.36 4.58
N ASN A 374 8.61 -36.52 3.58
CA ASN A 374 9.12 -36.73 2.24
C ASN A 374 10.66 -36.79 2.25
N GLN A 375 11.22 -37.99 2.02
CA GLN A 375 12.64 -38.25 2.03
C GLN A 375 13.46 -37.46 1.00
N TYR A 376 12.81 -36.91 -0.02
CA TYR A 376 13.46 -36.07 -1.06
C TYR A 376 13.61 -34.63 -0.67
N ARG A 377 13.11 -34.19 0.46
CA ARG A 377 13.30 -32.83 0.95
C ARG A 377 14.66 -32.65 1.61
N PRO A 378 15.44 -31.61 1.30
CA PRO A 378 16.77 -31.38 1.86
C PRO A 378 16.79 -31.38 3.40
N VAL A 379 15.74 -30.88 4.04
CA VAL A 379 15.61 -30.84 5.52
C VAL A 379 15.59 -32.23 6.15
N ASN A 380 15.19 -33.25 5.38
CA ASN A 380 15.10 -34.65 5.84
C ASN A 380 16.33 -35.47 5.44
N PHE A 381 17.34 -34.89 4.83
CA PHE A 381 18.57 -35.59 4.47
C PHE A 381 19.39 -35.92 5.71
N LYS A 382 19.93 -37.11 5.73
CA LYS A 382 20.89 -37.52 6.76
C LYS A 382 22.23 -36.80 6.53
N THR A 383 22.99 -36.63 7.58
CA THR A 383 24.36 -36.15 7.51
C THR A 383 25.33 -37.30 7.79
N ASP A 384 26.47 -37.33 7.11
CA ASP A 384 27.56 -38.26 7.42
C ASP A 384 28.38 -37.78 8.62
N LYS A 385 29.43 -38.58 8.99
CA LYS A 385 30.31 -38.24 10.12
C LYS A 385 31.10 -36.93 9.89
N ASP A 386 31.25 -36.54 8.62
CA ASP A 386 31.97 -35.34 8.22
C ASP A 386 31.02 -34.13 8.06
N GLY A 387 29.71 -34.30 8.36
CA GLY A 387 28.70 -33.24 8.27
C GLY A 387 28.12 -33.02 6.85
N ASN A 388 28.46 -33.88 5.88
CA ASN A 388 27.92 -33.72 4.51
C ASN A 388 26.51 -34.33 4.43
N MET A 389 25.61 -33.64 3.72
CA MET A 389 24.26 -34.14 3.46
C MET A 389 24.29 -35.36 2.54
N ILE A 390 23.51 -36.39 2.87
CA ILE A 390 23.37 -37.62 2.09
C ILE A 390 21.95 -37.68 1.52
N CYS A 391 21.83 -37.90 0.19
CA CYS A 391 20.54 -38.10 -0.44
C CYS A 391 19.93 -39.49 -0.09
N PRO A 392 18.62 -39.73 -0.35
CA PRO A 392 17.98 -41.03 -0.09
C PRO A 392 18.62 -42.22 -0.81
N ALA A 393 19.36 -42.00 -1.88
CA ALA A 393 20.12 -43.03 -2.60
C ALA A 393 21.55 -43.22 -2.05
N GLY A 394 21.91 -42.63 -0.92
CA GLY A 394 23.22 -42.76 -0.27
C GLY A 394 24.36 -41.95 -0.91
N LYS A 395 24.04 -41.00 -1.79
CA LYS A 395 25.03 -40.15 -2.45
C LYS A 395 25.23 -38.85 -1.66
N ARG A 396 26.49 -38.37 -1.60
CA ARG A 396 26.85 -37.13 -0.89
C ARG A 396 26.51 -35.90 -1.69
N PHE A 397 26.24 -34.80 -0.96
CA PHE A 397 26.14 -33.45 -1.52
C PHE A 397 27.40 -32.65 -1.18
N PHE A 398 28.03 -32.10 -2.19
CA PHE A 398 29.22 -31.26 -2.05
C PHE A 398 28.83 -29.78 -2.14
N TYR A 399 29.45 -28.97 -1.30
CA TYR A 399 29.30 -27.53 -1.32
C TYR A 399 29.76 -26.96 -2.69
N LEU A 400 28.93 -26.16 -3.31
CA LEU A 400 29.24 -25.48 -4.56
C LEU A 400 29.66 -24.02 -4.36
N LYS A 401 28.78 -23.26 -3.74
CA LYS A 401 28.93 -21.83 -3.56
C LYS A 401 27.95 -21.28 -2.52
N ARG A 402 28.22 -20.08 -2.04
CA ARG A 402 27.30 -19.27 -1.22
C ARG A 402 27.10 -17.94 -1.91
N GLU A 403 25.85 -17.53 -2.12
CA GLU A 403 25.50 -16.29 -2.80
C GLU A 403 24.52 -15.47 -1.98
N HIS A 404 24.57 -14.17 -2.19
CA HIS A 404 23.53 -13.29 -1.69
C HIS A 404 22.25 -13.45 -2.50
N VAL A 405 21.11 -13.48 -1.82
CA VAL A 405 19.81 -13.49 -2.48
C VAL A 405 19.55 -12.09 -3.05
N LYS A 406 19.39 -12.00 -4.36
CA LYS A 406 19.17 -10.73 -5.06
C LYS A 406 17.90 -10.04 -4.52
N GLY A 407 18.01 -8.73 -4.23
CA GLY A 407 16.90 -7.91 -3.77
C GLY A 407 16.56 -8.09 -2.30
N ASN A 408 17.37 -8.83 -1.52
CA ASN A 408 17.23 -8.92 -0.09
C ASN A 408 18.01 -7.80 0.61
N GLN A 409 17.32 -6.96 1.38
CA GLN A 409 17.91 -5.80 2.08
C GLN A 409 18.77 -6.21 3.28
N TYR A 410 18.45 -7.32 3.93
CA TYR A 410 19.14 -7.85 5.10
C TYR A 410 20.33 -8.75 4.77
N GLY A 411 20.80 -8.75 3.52
CA GLY A 411 21.98 -9.52 3.13
C GLY A 411 21.83 -11.04 3.20
N ARG A 412 20.61 -11.58 3.10
CA ARG A 412 20.32 -13.01 3.12
C ARG A 412 21.27 -13.77 2.20
N ARG A 413 21.92 -14.81 2.74
CA ARG A 413 22.81 -15.70 2.01
C ARG A 413 22.20 -17.08 1.86
N GLN A 414 22.49 -17.71 0.72
CA GLN A 414 22.01 -19.05 0.41
C GLN A 414 23.19 -19.91 -0.04
N ALA A 415 23.37 -21.06 0.61
CA ALA A 415 24.37 -22.05 0.24
C ALA A 415 23.79 -23.03 -0.77
N TYR A 416 24.55 -23.37 -1.76
CA TYR A 416 24.21 -24.34 -2.80
C TYR A 416 25.07 -25.57 -2.67
N TYR A 417 24.44 -26.74 -2.76
CA TYR A 417 25.10 -28.02 -2.70
C TYR A 417 24.68 -28.87 -3.89
N GLN A 418 25.61 -29.60 -4.48
CA GLN A 418 25.36 -30.48 -5.63
C GLN A 418 25.57 -31.93 -5.24
N CYS A 419 24.65 -32.79 -5.65
CA CYS A 419 24.78 -34.22 -5.49
C CYS A 419 25.96 -34.75 -6.32
N GLU A 420 26.74 -35.65 -5.76
CA GLU A 420 27.92 -36.27 -6.37
C GLU A 420 27.61 -36.81 -7.76
N ASN A 421 26.62 -37.69 -7.88
CA ASN A 421 26.22 -38.26 -9.17
C ASN A 421 24.73 -38.70 -9.10
N CYS A 422 23.95 -38.22 -10.07
CA CYS A 422 22.54 -38.62 -10.25
C CYS A 422 22.31 -39.46 -11.51
N GLU A 423 23.36 -39.80 -12.26
CA GLU A 423 23.26 -40.67 -13.43
C GLU A 423 22.96 -42.10 -13.02
N GLY A 424 22.04 -42.78 -13.73
CA GLY A 424 21.60 -44.13 -13.40
C GLY A 424 20.88 -44.30 -12.03
N CYS A 425 20.59 -43.22 -11.34
CA CYS A 425 19.92 -43.31 -10.02
C CYS A 425 18.47 -43.80 -10.15
N LYS A 426 18.11 -44.89 -9.48
CA LYS A 426 16.77 -45.49 -9.50
C LYS A 426 15.69 -44.54 -8.94
N LEU A 427 16.07 -43.62 -8.03
CA LEU A 427 15.16 -42.69 -7.40
C LEU A 427 15.06 -41.31 -8.12
N ARG A 428 15.71 -41.19 -9.27
CA ARG A 428 15.83 -39.91 -9.96
C ARG A 428 14.48 -39.30 -10.35
N SER A 429 13.55 -40.13 -10.87
CA SER A 429 12.24 -39.69 -11.33
C SER A 429 11.40 -39.02 -10.22
N GLU A 430 11.51 -39.52 -9.01
CA GLU A 430 10.84 -38.98 -7.83
C GLU A 430 11.62 -37.85 -7.15
N CYS A 431 12.95 -37.88 -7.28
CA CYS A 431 13.84 -36.97 -6.58
C CYS A 431 13.93 -35.59 -7.23
N HIS A 432 14.18 -35.54 -8.54
CA HIS A 432 14.23 -34.26 -9.29
C HIS A 432 14.10 -34.46 -10.79
N LYS A 433 13.54 -33.43 -11.47
CA LYS A 433 13.25 -33.45 -12.93
C LYS A 433 14.37 -32.88 -13.80
N GLY A 434 15.45 -32.36 -13.21
CA GLY A 434 16.57 -31.73 -13.96
C GLY A 434 17.42 -32.72 -14.73
N LYS A 435 18.10 -32.26 -15.79
CA LYS A 435 18.96 -33.13 -16.64
C LYS A 435 20.31 -33.48 -15.98
N GLY A 436 20.87 -32.58 -15.16
CA GLY A 436 22.16 -32.77 -14.48
C GLY A 436 22.02 -33.38 -13.06
N ASN A 437 23.12 -33.30 -12.28
CA ASN A 437 23.11 -33.65 -10.89
C ASN A 437 22.21 -32.68 -10.10
N ARG A 438 21.50 -33.19 -9.08
CA ARG A 438 20.61 -32.38 -8.28
C ARG A 438 21.40 -31.31 -7.51
N ILE A 439 20.96 -30.07 -7.65
CA ILE A 439 21.42 -28.94 -6.84
C ILE A 439 20.33 -28.58 -5.85
N ILE A 440 20.70 -28.43 -4.59
CA ILE A 440 19.83 -27.95 -3.54
C ILE A 440 20.36 -26.63 -2.98
N SER A 441 19.44 -25.80 -2.53
CA SER A 441 19.80 -24.56 -1.87
C SER A 441 19.34 -24.63 -0.41
N VAL A 442 20.21 -24.26 0.50
CA VAL A 442 19.98 -24.31 1.94
C VAL A 442 20.22 -22.92 2.54
N ASN A 443 19.32 -22.48 3.37
CA ASN A 443 19.53 -21.36 4.27
C ASN A 443 19.24 -21.88 5.69
N GLU A 444 20.30 -22.09 6.44
CA GLU A 444 20.22 -22.67 7.81
C GLU A 444 19.44 -21.76 8.73
N GLU A 445 19.74 -20.47 8.73
CA GLU A 445 19.08 -19.47 9.57
C GLU A 445 17.56 -19.40 9.31
N LEU A 446 17.12 -19.39 8.04
CA LEU A 446 15.69 -19.45 7.71
C LEU A 446 15.05 -20.77 8.17
N THR A 447 15.80 -21.88 8.09
CA THR A 447 15.32 -23.18 8.56
C THR A 447 15.12 -23.16 10.08
N ASP A 448 16.01 -22.53 10.82
CA ASP A 448 15.91 -22.39 12.27
C ASP A 448 14.79 -21.44 12.67
N PHE A 449 14.59 -20.33 11.94
CA PHE A 449 13.40 -19.48 12.11
C PHE A 449 12.10 -20.28 11.90
N HIS A 450 12.03 -21.14 10.88
CA HIS A 450 10.84 -21.95 10.64
C HIS A 450 10.59 -22.96 11.78
N LYS A 451 11.63 -23.57 12.35
CA LYS A 451 11.50 -24.46 13.52
C LYS A 451 10.96 -23.70 14.72
N GLU A 452 11.58 -22.55 15.04
CA GLU A 452 11.13 -21.68 16.12
C GLU A 452 9.66 -21.26 15.96
N VAL A 453 9.27 -20.85 14.75
CA VAL A 453 7.87 -20.48 14.44
C VAL A 453 6.92 -21.65 14.63
N ILE A 454 7.32 -22.87 14.23
CA ILE A 454 6.51 -24.09 14.44
C ILE A 454 6.34 -24.38 15.93
N GLU A 455 7.40 -24.27 16.71
CA GLU A 455 7.37 -24.47 18.16
C GLU A 455 6.50 -23.42 18.84
N ASN A 456 6.72 -22.14 18.54
CA ASN A 456 5.95 -21.02 19.07
C ASN A 456 4.46 -21.16 18.78
N LEU A 457 4.09 -21.42 17.53
CA LEU A 457 2.70 -21.47 17.10
C LEU A 457 1.97 -22.77 17.50
N ASN A 458 2.67 -23.86 17.83
CA ASN A 458 2.08 -25.13 18.23
C ASN A 458 1.99 -25.30 19.75
N CYS A 459 2.64 -24.46 20.55
CA CYS A 459 2.44 -24.48 22.00
C CYS A 459 1.02 -23.96 22.36
N THR A 460 0.60 -24.17 23.59
CA THR A 460 -0.72 -23.77 24.10
C THR A 460 -0.95 -22.25 23.90
N HIS A 461 0.02 -21.43 24.28
CA HIS A 461 -0.02 -19.98 24.12
C HIS A 461 -0.13 -19.57 22.63
N GLY A 462 0.71 -20.13 21.75
CA GLY A 462 0.66 -19.84 20.33
C GLY A 462 -0.64 -20.29 19.66
N SER A 463 -1.25 -21.36 20.13
CA SER A 463 -2.57 -21.79 19.65
C SER A 463 -3.66 -20.81 20.03
N PHE A 464 -3.61 -20.28 21.26
CA PHE A 464 -4.49 -19.23 21.75
C PHE A 464 -4.31 -17.93 20.94
N LEU A 465 -3.07 -17.48 20.73
CA LEU A 465 -2.79 -16.28 19.94
C LEU A 465 -3.29 -16.38 18.49
N ARG A 466 -3.15 -17.56 17.85
CA ARG A 466 -3.70 -17.80 16.51
C ARG A 466 -5.22 -17.70 16.44
N MET A 467 -5.90 -18.20 17.48
CA MET A 467 -7.36 -18.11 17.59
C MET A 467 -7.78 -16.63 17.78
N ASN A 468 -7.13 -15.93 18.69
CA ASN A 468 -7.42 -14.53 18.96
C ASN A 468 -7.17 -13.64 17.73
N ARG A 469 -6.15 -13.93 16.91
CA ARG A 469 -5.94 -13.18 15.67
C ARG A 469 -7.17 -13.17 14.78
N SER A 470 -7.78 -14.32 14.56
CA SER A 470 -9.00 -14.40 13.75
C SER A 470 -10.17 -13.64 14.37
N ILE A 471 -10.30 -13.67 15.70
CA ILE A 471 -11.39 -12.97 16.39
C ILE A 471 -11.19 -11.45 16.32
N GLN A 472 -9.99 -10.98 16.63
CA GLN A 472 -9.73 -9.55 16.80
C GLN A 472 -9.49 -8.83 15.47
N SER A 473 -8.61 -9.35 14.63
CA SER A 473 -8.25 -8.66 13.38
C SER A 473 -9.28 -8.85 12.27
N GLU A 474 -9.85 -10.05 12.12
CA GLU A 474 -10.90 -10.29 11.13
C GLU A 474 -12.19 -9.56 11.53
N GLY A 475 -12.52 -9.50 12.83
CA GLY A 475 -13.64 -8.70 13.34
C GLY A 475 -13.50 -7.22 13.02
N ALA A 476 -12.35 -6.61 13.31
CA ALA A 476 -12.09 -5.21 13.02
C ALA A 476 -12.12 -4.87 11.51
N ILE A 477 -11.68 -5.79 10.64
CA ILE A 477 -11.73 -5.62 9.18
C ILE A 477 -13.14 -5.90 8.66
N TRP A 478 -13.85 -6.87 9.23
CA TRP A 478 -15.17 -7.31 8.76
C TRP A 478 -16.24 -6.22 8.95
N ILE A 479 -16.24 -5.50 10.06
CA ILE A 479 -17.13 -4.36 10.30
C ILE A 479 -17.03 -3.36 9.15
N ASN A 480 -15.80 -2.99 8.73
CA ASN A 480 -15.59 -2.07 7.61
C ASN A 480 -15.99 -2.64 6.23
N GLN A 481 -16.01 -3.97 6.06
CA GLN A 481 -16.35 -4.61 4.77
C GLN A 481 -17.84 -4.89 4.62
N VAL A 482 -18.54 -5.27 5.69
CA VAL A 482 -19.99 -5.59 5.64
C VAL A 482 -20.81 -4.34 5.42
N GLU A 483 -20.45 -3.23 6.04
CA GLU A 483 -21.13 -1.96 5.83
C GLU A 483 -21.05 -1.45 4.40
N SER A 484 -19.90 -1.68 3.71
CA SER A 484 -19.79 -1.37 2.29
C SER A 484 -20.67 -2.27 1.41
N PHE A 485 -20.97 -3.51 1.86
CA PHE A 485 -21.74 -4.49 1.10
C PHE A 485 -23.25 -4.25 1.18
N ILE A 486 -23.73 -3.81 2.33
CA ILE A 486 -25.15 -3.49 2.53
C ILE A 486 -25.54 -2.29 1.66
N LYS A 487 -24.68 -1.27 1.57
CA LYS A 487 -24.93 -0.09 0.72
C LYS A 487 -24.92 -0.38 -0.76
N ASP A 488 -24.03 -1.24 -1.26
CA ASP A 488 -23.99 -1.65 -2.68
C ASP A 488 -25.22 -2.48 -3.07
N SER A 489 -25.93 -3.10 -2.11
CA SER A 489 -27.16 -3.85 -2.37
C SER A 489 -28.41 -2.95 -2.34
N GLU A 490 -28.42 -1.92 -1.50
CA GLU A 490 -29.53 -0.95 -1.42
C GLU A 490 -29.53 0.06 -2.59
N GLU A 491 -28.38 0.33 -3.23
CA GLU A 491 -28.34 1.16 -4.44
C GLU A 491 -28.74 0.41 -5.71
N LYS A 492 -28.98 -0.91 -5.63
CA LYS A 492 -29.37 -1.75 -6.78
C LYS A 492 -30.84 -2.18 -6.76
N GLU A 493 -31.59 -1.88 -5.74
CA GLU A 493 -33.04 -1.94 -5.67
C GLU A 493 -33.67 -0.53 -5.88
#